data_df0d575dbc151758a5e369ba5fd69959
#
_entry.id   df0d575dbc151758a5e369ba5fd69959
#
_cell.length_a   1.000
_cell.length_b   1.000
_cell.length_c   1.000
_cell.angle_alpha   90.00
_cell.angle_beta   90.00
_cell.angle_gamma   90.00
#
_symmetry.space_group_name_H-M   'P 1'
#
loop_
_entity.id
_entity.type
_entity.pdbx_description
1 polymer ?
#
loop_
_entity_poly.entity_id
_entity_poly.type
_entity_poly.pdbx_seq_one_letter_code
_entity_poly.pdbx_strand_id
1 'polypeptide(L)'
;MRQLFMKLTFASVYRKLMALAFILLCINLLSFGQNQTPVDVAEAEDGVLTGVTISKSVAGYSGTGYVTGLDQGTDKITVTLHVPAKDFYKLIIRYNSTSGDKTQNMIVNNGGSSQVVFVKTTAWANIDAGKYLLNAGDNTITIQSSWGWMDIDKFSIYTASKNVYSITPDLVNPNANSDAKTLYGFLLSKFNSKIISGQTNSYYPEVKTIAGASPMIRGYDFQHYTQGYAYLWKNGAHTFGWEDDGSVKQAIDWYKSTAGKGIITFQWHWHSPSGGTAGTNTFYTDKTTFDVTKAVQSGTIENGLIIRDIDSIASQLKRFQTAGVPILWRPLHEAGGAWFWWGAKGPKACKDLFYILYDRLTNYHHLNNLIWVWSTPETDWYPGNSFIDILGHDSYPGLYNYDMQKNSFDRIYNLSQGKKLIAMTENGPIPNPDDCLALDAPWAYFMSWGDLVAAQNSKEHIKEVLTNPKVLTIENPTAVNEIKKNNIPSYHLFPNPAKGKVSVTGAVFDRVEVLNLKGRIVFSTTEPVCSIQTAQFSNGIYVVKFYQNHITFEQKLIVCN
;
A
#
# COMPACT_ATOMS: atom_id res chain seq x y z
N MET A 1 42.47 16.54 38.70
CA MET A 1 42.57 17.40 37.52
C MET A 1 42.24 16.68 36.18
N ARG A 2 42.73 15.47 35.88
CA ARG A 2 42.43 14.77 34.61
C ARG A 2 40.94 14.40 34.40
N GLN A 3 40.17 14.06 35.43
CA GLN A 3 38.76 13.75 35.32
C GLN A 3 37.84 14.96 35.06
N LEU A 4 38.28 16.16 35.46
CA LEU A 4 37.51 17.40 35.23
C LEU A 4 37.65 17.89 33.78
N PHE A 5 38.83 17.71 33.18
CA PHE A 5 39.09 18.07 31.78
C PHE A 5 38.35 17.17 30.80
N MET A 6 38.16 15.88 31.10
CA MET A 6 37.44 14.94 30.26
C MET A 6 35.92 15.21 30.25
N LYS A 7 35.32 15.68 31.36
CA LYS A 7 33.89 16.05 31.41
C LYS A 7 33.59 17.35 30.66
N LEU A 8 34.51 18.29 30.61
CA LEU A 8 34.34 19.57 29.89
C LEU A 8 34.48 19.40 28.38
N THR A 9 35.30 18.50 27.90
CA THR A 9 35.43 18.19 26.47
C THR A 9 34.21 17.40 25.93
N PHE A 10 33.66 16.46 26.71
CA PHE A 10 32.45 15.73 26.32
C PHE A 10 31.21 16.64 26.23
N ALA A 11 31.03 17.55 27.18
CA ALA A 11 29.91 18.50 27.17
C ALA A 11 29.99 19.50 25.99
N SER A 12 31.21 19.90 25.59
CA SER A 12 31.41 20.77 24.42
C SER A 12 31.14 20.06 23.09
N VAL A 13 31.56 18.80 22.97
CA VAL A 13 31.28 17.96 21.76
C VAL A 13 29.79 17.66 21.65
N TYR A 14 29.13 17.33 22.76
CA TYR A 14 27.69 17.06 22.79
C TYR A 14 26.85 18.28 22.41
N ARG A 15 27.22 19.48 22.92
CA ARG A 15 26.56 20.74 22.52
C ARG A 15 26.76 21.08 21.04
N LYS A 16 27.92 20.80 20.46
CA LYS A 16 28.18 20.99 19.03
C LYS A 16 27.42 19.99 18.18
N LEU A 17 27.30 18.73 18.58
CA LEU A 17 26.50 17.71 17.92
C LEU A 17 25.01 18.02 17.99
N MET A 18 24.50 18.48 19.13
CA MET A 18 23.11 18.91 19.28
C MET A 18 22.81 20.17 18.47
N ALA A 19 23.73 21.14 18.41
CA ALA A 19 23.58 22.32 17.56
C ALA A 19 23.61 21.94 16.06
N LEU A 20 24.48 21.00 15.66
CA LEU A 20 24.52 20.50 14.27
C LEU A 20 23.26 19.70 13.89
N ALA A 21 22.75 18.88 14.84
CA ALA A 21 21.48 18.17 14.65
C ALA A 21 20.28 19.13 14.57
N PHE A 22 20.30 20.21 15.37
CA PHE A 22 19.27 21.25 15.32
C PHE A 22 19.34 22.08 14.02
N ILE A 23 20.56 22.40 13.56
CA ILE A 23 20.76 23.07 12.26
C ILE A 23 20.35 22.16 11.11
N LEU A 24 20.66 20.86 11.13
CA LEU A 24 20.21 19.89 10.13
C LEU A 24 18.68 19.69 10.17
N LEU A 25 18.05 19.73 11.34
CA LEU A 25 16.60 19.69 11.49
C LEU A 25 15.96 20.98 10.97
N CYS A 26 16.56 22.15 11.24
CA CYS A 26 16.10 23.43 10.69
C CYS A 26 16.31 23.53 9.17
N ILE A 27 17.39 22.96 8.61
CA ILE A 27 17.61 22.91 7.17
C ILE A 27 16.57 22.00 6.49
N ASN A 28 16.19 20.87 7.11
CA ASN A 28 15.12 20.04 6.59
C ASN A 28 13.74 20.70 6.71
N LEU A 29 13.50 21.54 7.72
CA LEU A 29 12.28 22.34 7.83
C LEU A 29 12.23 23.52 6.84
N LEU A 30 13.40 24.02 6.42
CA LEU A 30 13.51 25.09 5.40
C LEU A 30 13.45 24.55 3.94
N SER A 31 13.61 23.25 3.72
CA SER A 31 13.49 22.63 2.40
C SER A 31 12.03 22.41 1.93
N PHE A 32 11.03 22.68 2.76
CA PHE A 32 9.60 22.61 2.39
C PHE A 32 9.02 23.92 1.83
N GLY A 33 9.84 24.83 1.40
CA GLY A 33 9.43 26.10 0.81
C GLY A 33 10.06 26.37 -0.54
N GLN A 34 9.92 25.48 -1.54
CA GLN A 34 9.95 25.99 -2.91
C GLN A 34 8.69 26.84 -3.08
N ASN A 35 8.86 28.15 -3.31
CA ASN A 35 7.80 29.06 -3.76
C ASN A 35 7.32 28.58 -5.13
N GLN A 36 6.47 27.52 -5.16
CA GLN A 36 5.76 27.18 -6.39
C GLN A 36 4.81 28.35 -6.68
N THR A 37 4.90 28.90 -7.84
CA THR A 37 3.88 29.84 -8.33
C THR A 37 2.58 29.08 -8.53
N PRO A 38 1.44 29.54 -8.01
CA PRO A 38 0.17 28.90 -8.29
C PRO A 38 -0.10 28.90 -9.80
N VAL A 39 -0.73 27.85 -10.28
CA VAL A 39 -1.20 27.74 -11.67
C VAL A 39 -2.31 28.75 -11.91
N ASP A 40 -3.21 28.88 -10.93
CA ASP A 40 -4.26 29.89 -10.91
C ASP A 40 -4.70 30.23 -9.48
N VAL A 41 -5.32 31.39 -9.29
CA VAL A 41 -5.83 31.92 -8.02
C VAL A 41 -7.19 32.56 -8.24
N ALA A 42 -8.15 32.25 -7.40
CA ALA A 42 -9.46 32.91 -7.34
C ALA A 42 -9.70 33.48 -5.94
N GLU A 43 -10.01 34.77 -5.85
CA GLU A 43 -10.47 35.39 -4.61
C GLU A 43 -11.89 34.92 -4.32
N ALA A 44 -12.21 34.68 -3.04
CA ALA A 44 -13.51 34.13 -2.65
C ALA A 44 -14.65 35.10 -2.92
N GLU A 45 -14.40 36.38 -2.73
CA GLU A 45 -15.38 37.47 -2.95
C GLU A 45 -15.74 37.66 -4.44
N ASP A 46 -14.90 37.22 -5.37
CA ASP A 46 -15.16 37.28 -6.82
C ASP A 46 -15.98 36.08 -7.31
N GLY A 47 -16.26 35.12 -6.44
CA GLY A 47 -17.01 33.91 -6.75
C GLY A 47 -18.55 34.15 -6.78
N VAL A 48 -19.26 33.06 -7.14
CA VAL A 48 -20.73 33.02 -7.01
C VAL A 48 -21.08 32.73 -5.55
N LEU A 49 -21.70 33.69 -4.89
CA LEU A 49 -22.02 33.65 -3.47
C LEU A 49 -23.51 33.34 -3.24
N THR A 50 -23.80 32.41 -2.31
CA THR A 50 -25.18 32.10 -1.89
C THR A 50 -25.23 32.07 -0.37
N GLY A 51 -26.10 32.89 0.24
CA GLY A 51 -26.32 32.93 1.69
C GLY A 51 -25.17 33.56 2.51
N VAL A 52 -24.06 33.91 1.88
CA VAL A 52 -22.84 34.45 2.51
C VAL A 52 -22.65 35.93 2.14
N THR A 53 -21.77 36.64 2.86
CA THR A 53 -21.50 38.06 2.67
C THR A 53 -19.99 38.34 2.53
N ILE A 54 -19.66 39.46 1.88
CA ILE A 54 -18.28 39.95 1.79
C ILE A 54 -18.00 40.85 2.99
N SER A 55 -16.88 40.69 3.64
CA SER A 55 -16.41 41.48 4.77
C SER A 55 -14.98 41.99 4.55
N LYS A 56 -14.62 43.05 5.29
CA LYS A 56 -13.29 43.67 5.33
C LYS A 56 -12.81 43.90 6.76
N SER A 57 -13.56 43.40 7.74
CA SER A 57 -13.35 43.71 9.16
C SER A 57 -12.09 43.08 9.78
N VAL A 58 -11.67 41.94 9.26
CA VAL A 58 -10.45 41.26 9.70
C VAL A 58 -9.32 41.59 8.73
N ALA A 59 -8.36 42.38 9.15
CA ALA A 59 -7.22 42.79 8.32
C ALA A 59 -6.35 41.62 7.87
N GLY A 60 -5.68 41.79 6.72
CA GLY A 60 -4.69 40.83 6.18
C GLY A 60 -5.28 39.86 5.15
N TYR A 61 -6.51 40.05 4.67
CA TYR A 61 -7.04 39.34 3.49
C TYR A 61 -6.33 39.78 2.20
N SER A 62 -6.51 39.03 1.13
CA SER A 62 -6.12 39.40 -0.24
C SER A 62 -7.35 39.99 -1.00
N GLY A 63 -7.11 40.45 -2.24
CA GLY A 63 -8.20 40.97 -3.07
C GLY A 63 -8.89 42.21 -2.51
N THR A 64 -10.21 42.26 -2.62
CA THR A 64 -11.06 43.39 -2.21
C THR A 64 -11.80 43.13 -0.90
N GLY A 65 -11.75 41.91 -0.36
CA GLY A 65 -12.43 41.48 0.85
C GLY A 65 -12.22 40.00 1.12
N TYR A 66 -13.09 39.41 1.90
CA TYR A 66 -13.15 37.96 2.13
C TYR A 66 -14.61 37.57 2.35
N VAL A 67 -14.94 36.29 2.20
CA VAL A 67 -16.31 35.80 2.41
C VAL A 67 -16.48 35.26 3.82
N THR A 68 -17.61 35.65 4.46
CA THR A 68 -18.03 35.22 5.80
C THR A 68 -19.51 34.83 5.80
N GLY A 69 -19.98 34.14 6.85
CA GLY A 69 -21.38 33.77 7.02
C GLY A 69 -21.75 32.40 6.48
N LEU A 70 -20.82 31.45 6.44
CA LEU A 70 -21.10 30.03 6.15
C LEU A 70 -21.76 29.36 7.36
N ASP A 71 -23.04 29.71 7.68
CA ASP A 71 -23.73 29.27 8.88
C ASP A 71 -25.01 28.45 8.64
N GLN A 72 -25.57 28.48 7.43
CA GLN A 72 -26.70 27.64 7.02
C GLN A 72 -26.24 26.58 6.00
N GLY A 73 -26.82 25.38 6.04
CA GLY A 73 -26.45 24.29 5.13
C GLY A 73 -26.63 24.56 3.63
N THR A 74 -27.31 25.64 3.28
CA THR A 74 -27.49 26.14 1.91
C THR A 74 -26.41 27.11 1.46
N ASP A 75 -25.63 27.65 2.41
CA ASP A 75 -24.64 28.69 2.15
C ASP A 75 -23.43 28.11 1.41
N LYS A 76 -23.00 28.81 0.39
CA LYS A 76 -21.90 28.34 -0.43
C LYS A 76 -21.14 29.44 -1.15
N ILE A 77 -19.89 29.15 -1.44
CA ILE A 77 -18.98 29.95 -2.26
C ILE A 77 -18.56 29.05 -3.42
N THR A 78 -18.74 29.51 -4.65
CA THR A 78 -18.27 28.79 -5.85
C THR A 78 -17.32 29.69 -6.61
N VAL A 79 -16.07 29.26 -6.77
CA VAL A 79 -15.06 29.94 -7.59
C VAL A 79 -14.76 29.12 -8.83
N THR A 80 -14.25 29.80 -9.87
CA THR A 80 -13.75 29.16 -11.09
C THR A 80 -12.24 29.31 -11.14
N LEU A 81 -11.54 28.19 -11.42
CA LEU A 81 -10.09 28.11 -11.56
C LEU A 81 -9.75 27.49 -12.91
N HIS A 82 -8.77 28.06 -13.60
CA HIS A 82 -8.34 27.61 -14.93
C HIS A 82 -7.07 26.76 -14.86
N VAL A 83 -7.06 25.61 -15.56
CA VAL A 83 -5.84 24.78 -15.68
C VAL A 83 -5.52 24.46 -17.15
N PRO A 84 -4.22 24.38 -17.51
CA PRO A 84 -3.80 24.19 -18.89
C PRO A 84 -4.01 22.76 -19.41
N ALA A 85 -4.12 21.76 -18.52
CA ALA A 85 -4.23 20.35 -18.90
C ALA A 85 -5.08 19.57 -17.88
N LYS A 86 -5.67 18.45 -18.30
CA LYS A 86 -6.30 17.49 -17.38
C LYS A 86 -5.20 16.80 -16.59
N ASP A 87 -5.12 17.09 -15.29
CA ASP A 87 -4.18 16.46 -14.35
C ASP A 87 -4.66 16.67 -12.91
N PHE A 88 -3.93 16.10 -11.95
CA PHE A 88 -4.12 16.42 -10.53
C PHE A 88 -3.47 17.74 -10.17
N TYR A 89 -4.22 18.56 -9.49
CA TYR A 89 -3.78 19.83 -8.94
C TYR A 89 -4.00 19.85 -7.43
N LYS A 90 -3.04 20.41 -6.71
CA LYS A 90 -3.13 20.65 -5.27
C LYS A 90 -3.92 21.92 -5.03
N LEU A 91 -4.96 21.82 -4.22
CA LEU A 91 -5.79 22.97 -3.83
C LEU A 91 -5.36 23.48 -2.45
N ILE A 92 -5.04 24.76 -2.37
CA ILE A 92 -4.77 25.49 -1.13
C ILE A 92 -5.88 26.51 -0.93
N ILE A 93 -6.50 26.50 0.25
CA ILE A 93 -7.53 27.46 0.62
C ILE A 93 -6.98 28.35 1.75
N ARG A 94 -7.05 29.67 1.57
CA ARG A 94 -6.71 30.63 2.61
C ARG A 94 -7.96 30.99 3.39
N TYR A 95 -7.89 30.85 4.71
CA TYR A 95 -9.06 30.94 5.60
C TYR A 95 -8.68 31.51 6.97
N ASN A 96 -9.71 31.86 7.75
CA ASN A 96 -9.59 32.27 9.14
C ASN A 96 -10.68 31.60 9.99
N SER A 97 -10.29 30.89 11.05
CA SER A 97 -11.22 30.16 11.95
C SER A 97 -10.77 30.27 13.40
N THR A 98 -10.95 31.47 13.99
CA THR A 98 -10.51 31.76 15.36
C THR A 98 -11.33 31.06 16.44
N SER A 99 -12.56 30.63 16.13
CA SER A 99 -13.51 30.04 17.07
C SER A 99 -13.45 28.49 17.15
N GLY A 100 -12.39 27.87 16.66
CA GLY A 100 -12.20 26.41 16.71
C GLY A 100 -12.17 25.76 15.34
N ASP A 101 -11.98 24.43 15.31
CA ASP A 101 -12.00 23.64 14.09
C ASP A 101 -13.39 23.69 13.43
N LYS A 102 -13.41 23.64 12.11
CA LYS A 102 -14.63 23.65 11.29
C LYS A 102 -14.54 22.58 10.21
N THR A 103 -15.68 22.05 9.78
CA THR A 103 -15.74 21.10 8.66
C THR A 103 -16.72 21.62 7.62
N GLN A 104 -16.28 21.72 6.37
CA GLN A 104 -17.11 22.16 5.26
C GLN A 104 -17.13 21.11 4.16
N ASN A 105 -18.19 21.10 3.38
CA ASN A 105 -18.31 20.28 2.20
C ASN A 105 -17.64 20.96 1.01
N MET A 106 -16.82 20.23 0.28
CA MET A 106 -16.21 20.71 -0.95
C MET A 106 -16.69 19.89 -2.14
N ILE A 107 -17.03 20.56 -3.22
CA ILE A 107 -17.54 19.99 -4.46
C ILE A 107 -16.70 20.53 -5.61
N VAL A 108 -16.17 19.64 -6.45
CA VAL A 108 -15.37 19.97 -7.64
C VAL A 108 -16.15 19.58 -8.89
N ASN A 109 -16.33 20.53 -9.82
CA ASN A 109 -17.00 20.30 -11.12
C ASN A 109 -18.38 19.62 -11.02
N ASN A 110 -19.19 20.00 -10.03
CA ASN A 110 -20.49 19.36 -9.73
C ASN A 110 -20.42 17.85 -9.43
N GLY A 111 -19.25 17.34 -9.06
CA GLY A 111 -19.07 15.96 -8.63
C GLY A 111 -19.59 15.67 -7.23
N GLY A 112 -19.18 14.55 -6.66
CA GLY A 112 -19.51 14.20 -5.28
C GLY A 112 -18.91 15.17 -4.26
N SER A 113 -19.58 15.32 -3.12
CA SER A 113 -19.09 16.13 -2.01
C SER A 113 -18.04 15.39 -1.20
N SER A 114 -16.97 16.08 -0.83
CA SER A 114 -15.96 15.63 0.14
C SER A 114 -15.86 16.60 1.31
N GLN A 115 -15.44 16.14 2.48
CA GLN A 115 -15.27 16.99 3.65
C GLN A 115 -13.84 17.52 3.77
N VAL A 116 -13.71 18.82 4.10
CA VAL A 116 -12.46 19.48 4.45
C VAL A 116 -12.54 19.99 5.88
N VAL A 117 -11.56 19.61 6.71
CA VAL A 117 -11.45 20.06 8.09
C VAL A 117 -10.50 21.25 8.15
N PHE A 118 -11.02 22.40 8.53
CA PHE A 118 -10.31 23.66 8.73
C PHE A 118 -9.95 23.79 10.22
N VAL A 119 -8.69 23.62 10.56
CA VAL A 119 -8.24 23.69 11.96
C VAL A 119 -8.30 25.11 12.48
N LYS A 120 -8.43 25.26 13.81
CA LYS A 120 -8.43 26.57 14.48
C LYS A 120 -7.20 27.39 14.11
N THR A 121 -7.41 28.67 13.83
CA THR A 121 -6.34 29.63 13.53
C THR A 121 -6.31 30.78 14.53
N THR A 122 -5.20 31.52 14.58
CA THR A 122 -5.07 32.79 15.32
C THR A 122 -5.00 34.00 14.39
N ALA A 123 -4.83 33.74 13.09
CA ALA A 123 -4.77 34.71 12.00
C ALA A 123 -5.11 33.97 10.69
N TRP A 124 -5.08 34.67 9.58
CA TRP A 124 -5.20 34.06 8.26
C TRP A 124 -4.16 32.95 8.05
N ALA A 125 -4.60 31.76 7.66
CA ALA A 125 -3.78 30.60 7.41
C ALA A 125 -4.15 29.91 6.09
N ASN A 126 -3.26 29.06 5.60
CA ASN A 126 -3.50 28.23 4.43
C ASN A 126 -3.73 26.78 4.87
N ILE A 127 -4.69 26.12 4.25
CA ILE A 127 -4.87 24.69 4.36
C ILE A 127 -4.62 24.01 3.03
N ASP A 128 -3.96 22.88 3.06
CA ASP A 128 -3.91 21.92 1.96
C ASP A 128 -5.25 21.17 1.95
N ALA A 129 -6.13 21.53 1.03
CA ALA A 129 -7.44 20.93 0.89
C ALA A 129 -7.40 19.60 0.08
N GLY A 130 -6.23 19.18 -0.37
CA GLY A 130 -6.03 17.91 -1.08
C GLY A 130 -5.70 18.08 -2.57
N LYS A 131 -5.64 16.95 -3.25
CA LYS A 131 -5.39 16.88 -4.69
C LYS A 131 -6.68 16.52 -5.42
N TYR A 132 -7.00 17.26 -6.46
CA TYR A 132 -8.22 17.07 -7.25
C TYR A 132 -7.88 16.94 -8.73
N LEU A 133 -8.56 16.01 -9.39
CA LEU A 133 -8.50 15.90 -10.84
C LEU A 133 -9.31 17.06 -11.45
N LEU A 134 -8.62 17.94 -12.16
CA LEU A 134 -9.22 19.05 -12.90
C LEU A 134 -9.12 18.80 -14.41
N ASN A 135 -10.14 19.19 -15.15
CA ASN A 135 -10.15 19.13 -16.61
C ASN A 135 -9.38 20.32 -17.20
N ALA A 136 -8.79 20.16 -18.38
CA ALA A 136 -8.22 21.32 -19.09
C ALA A 136 -9.29 22.39 -19.30
N GLY A 137 -8.95 23.65 -19.02
CA GLY A 137 -9.86 24.80 -19.03
C GLY A 137 -10.41 25.13 -17.64
N ASP A 138 -11.63 25.62 -17.58
CA ASP A 138 -12.28 26.13 -16.39
C ASP A 138 -12.86 25.00 -15.53
N ASN A 139 -12.61 25.09 -14.22
CA ASN A 139 -13.10 24.16 -13.22
C ASN A 139 -13.74 24.93 -12.07
N THR A 140 -14.87 24.42 -11.57
CA THR A 140 -15.56 25.03 -10.43
C THR A 140 -15.18 24.32 -9.12
N ILE A 141 -14.87 25.13 -8.10
CA ILE A 141 -14.65 24.67 -6.73
C ILE A 141 -15.71 25.33 -5.85
N THR A 142 -16.51 24.51 -5.18
CA THR A 142 -17.56 25.00 -4.28
C THR A 142 -17.24 24.58 -2.85
N ILE A 143 -17.24 25.52 -1.92
CA ILE A 143 -17.34 25.25 -0.48
C ILE A 143 -18.78 25.52 -0.07
N GLN A 144 -19.42 24.48 0.50
CA GLN A 144 -20.74 24.54 1.06
C GLN A 144 -20.69 24.31 2.56
N SER A 145 -21.46 25.13 3.30
CA SER A 145 -21.54 25.02 4.75
C SER A 145 -21.97 23.60 5.20
N SER A 146 -21.27 23.05 6.18
CA SER A 146 -21.61 21.81 6.85
C SER A 146 -21.62 21.98 8.36
N TRP A 147 -20.46 22.24 8.98
CA TRP A 147 -20.37 22.43 10.41
C TRP A 147 -19.44 23.59 10.80
N GLY A 148 -20.04 24.58 11.45
CA GLY A 148 -19.37 25.76 12.01
C GLY A 148 -18.99 26.81 10.97
N TRP A 149 -19.16 28.08 11.36
CA TRP A 149 -18.85 29.23 10.52
C TRP A 149 -17.37 29.60 10.55
N MET A 150 -16.87 30.14 9.45
CA MET A 150 -15.50 30.59 9.25
C MET A 150 -15.41 31.59 8.10
N ASP A 151 -14.25 32.23 7.94
CA ASP A 151 -13.99 33.15 6.85
C ASP A 151 -13.11 32.48 5.79
N ILE A 152 -13.40 32.76 4.51
CA ILE A 152 -12.60 32.29 3.37
C ILE A 152 -12.12 33.47 2.55
N ASP A 153 -10.80 33.50 2.29
CA ASP A 153 -10.13 34.59 1.56
C ASP A 153 -9.93 34.22 0.08
N LYS A 154 -9.22 33.13 -0.20
CA LYS A 154 -8.95 32.72 -1.58
C LYS A 154 -8.65 31.25 -1.75
N PHE A 155 -8.72 30.85 -3.01
CA PHE A 155 -8.38 29.52 -3.50
C PHE A 155 -7.16 29.61 -4.42
N SER A 156 -6.20 28.73 -4.26
CA SER A 156 -5.00 28.69 -5.11
C SER A 156 -4.73 27.26 -5.53
N ILE A 157 -4.48 27.03 -6.81
CA ILE A 157 -4.12 25.71 -7.32
C ILE A 157 -2.66 25.66 -7.77
N TYR A 158 -2.03 24.54 -7.49
CA TYR A 158 -0.63 24.26 -7.81
C TYR A 158 -0.53 22.96 -8.57
N THR A 159 0.47 22.80 -9.40
CA THR A 159 0.81 21.50 -10.00
C THR A 159 1.06 20.51 -8.87
N ALA A 160 0.35 19.38 -8.87
CA ALA A 160 0.58 18.32 -7.90
C ALA A 160 1.86 17.56 -8.24
N SER A 161 2.72 17.34 -7.25
CA SER A 161 3.87 16.47 -7.42
C SER A 161 3.37 15.01 -7.56
N LYS A 162 3.91 14.28 -8.53
CA LYS A 162 3.70 12.83 -8.64
C LYS A 162 4.37 12.11 -7.49
N ASN A 163 3.79 10.97 -7.12
CA ASN A 163 4.34 10.14 -6.06
C ASN A 163 5.69 9.54 -6.51
N VAL A 164 6.65 9.51 -5.59
CA VAL A 164 7.97 8.91 -5.81
C VAL A 164 8.06 7.62 -5.01
N TYR A 165 8.41 6.53 -5.67
CA TYR A 165 8.46 5.22 -5.04
C TYR A 165 9.92 4.79 -4.82
N SER A 166 10.18 4.22 -3.63
CA SER A 166 11.47 3.64 -3.24
C SER A 166 11.26 2.28 -2.59
N ILE A 167 10.52 1.41 -3.28
CA ILE A 167 10.13 0.10 -2.79
C ILE A 167 11.34 -0.82 -2.79
N THR A 168 11.63 -1.44 -1.63
CA THR A 168 12.68 -2.45 -1.54
C THR A 168 12.27 -3.73 -2.26
N PRO A 169 13.19 -4.39 -2.99
CA PRO A 169 12.93 -5.70 -3.58
C PRO A 169 12.88 -6.83 -2.55
N ASP A 170 13.29 -6.56 -1.32
CA ASP A 170 13.34 -7.57 -0.26
C ASP A 170 11.98 -7.70 0.44
N LEU A 171 11.54 -8.95 0.61
CA LEU A 171 10.39 -9.28 1.44
C LEU A 171 10.71 -9.07 2.93
N VAL A 172 9.69 -8.74 3.73
CA VAL A 172 9.84 -8.54 5.19
C VAL A 172 10.25 -9.81 5.92
N ASN A 173 9.94 -10.99 5.39
CA ASN A 173 10.52 -12.24 5.86
C ASN A 173 11.91 -12.44 5.23
N PRO A 174 13.01 -12.30 5.97
CA PRO A 174 14.37 -12.45 5.42
C PRO A 174 14.64 -13.87 4.91
N ASN A 175 13.88 -14.86 5.39
CA ASN A 175 13.97 -16.26 4.99
C ASN A 175 13.00 -16.63 3.86
N ALA A 176 12.34 -15.64 3.23
CA ALA A 176 11.40 -15.90 2.14
C ALA A 176 12.05 -16.79 1.06
N ASN A 177 11.29 -17.78 0.60
CA ASN A 177 11.77 -18.73 -0.40
C ASN A 177 11.84 -18.12 -1.82
N SER A 178 12.42 -18.84 -2.75
CA SER A 178 12.57 -18.40 -4.14
C SER A 178 11.24 -18.12 -4.83
N ASP A 179 10.19 -18.89 -4.51
CA ASP A 179 8.88 -18.71 -5.16
C ASP A 179 8.22 -17.40 -4.72
N ALA A 180 8.25 -17.08 -3.42
CA ALA A 180 7.77 -15.81 -2.90
C ALA A 180 8.57 -14.62 -3.44
N LYS A 181 9.90 -14.71 -3.47
CA LYS A 181 10.79 -13.69 -4.05
C LYS A 181 10.51 -13.47 -5.54
N THR A 182 10.28 -14.56 -6.29
CA THR A 182 9.95 -14.49 -7.72
C THR A 182 8.62 -13.79 -7.95
N LEU A 183 7.58 -14.14 -7.18
CA LEU A 183 6.29 -13.47 -7.29
C LEU A 183 6.40 -11.99 -6.91
N TYR A 184 7.06 -11.66 -5.81
CA TYR A 184 7.22 -10.26 -5.39
C TYR A 184 8.01 -9.44 -6.42
N GLY A 185 9.09 -9.98 -6.95
CA GLY A 185 9.85 -9.36 -8.05
C GLY A 185 8.99 -9.14 -9.30
N PHE A 186 8.09 -10.09 -9.63
CA PHE A 186 7.13 -9.89 -10.71
C PHE A 186 6.18 -8.71 -10.42
N LEU A 187 5.58 -8.65 -9.23
CA LEU A 187 4.70 -7.54 -8.84
C LEU A 187 5.43 -6.19 -8.95
N LEU A 188 6.66 -6.11 -8.45
CA LEU A 188 7.51 -4.91 -8.56
C LEU A 188 7.79 -4.52 -10.01
N SER A 189 8.08 -5.49 -10.88
CA SER A 189 8.40 -5.24 -12.29
C SER A 189 7.22 -4.69 -13.09
N LYS A 190 5.99 -4.91 -12.62
CA LYS A 190 4.75 -4.46 -13.28
C LYS A 190 4.17 -3.19 -12.65
N PHE A 191 4.53 -2.91 -11.42
CA PHE A 191 4.05 -1.73 -10.70
C PHE A 191 4.28 -0.44 -11.49
N ASN A 192 3.33 0.48 -11.43
CA ASN A 192 3.33 1.77 -12.16
C ASN A 192 3.32 1.65 -13.71
N SER A 193 3.19 0.45 -14.27
CA SER A 193 3.09 0.24 -15.73
C SER A 193 1.93 -0.65 -16.14
N LYS A 194 1.53 -1.57 -15.26
CA LYS A 194 0.43 -2.50 -15.44
C LYS A 194 -0.35 -2.65 -14.14
N ILE A 195 -1.60 -3.10 -14.24
CA ILE A 195 -2.43 -3.47 -13.11
C ILE A 195 -2.77 -4.95 -13.24
N ILE A 196 -2.62 -5.71 -12.16
CA ILE A 196 -2.91 -7.15 -12.18
C ILE A 196 -4.38 -7.35 -11.82
N SER A 197 -5.13 -8.09 -12.63
CA SER A 197 -6.53 -8.39 -12.38
C SER A 197 -6.71 -9.47 -11.32
N GLY A 198 -7.73 -9.31 -10.47
CA GLY A 198 -8.08 -10.29 -9.45
C GLY A 198 -9.59 -10.46 -9.27
N GLN A 199 -9.99 -11.67 -8.87
CA GLN A 199 -11.35 -12.03 -8.52
C GLN A 199 -11.36 -13.09 -7.43
N THR A 200 -12.28 -12.97 -6.47
CA THR A 200 -12.52 -14.03 -5.48
C THR A 200 -13.05 -15.31 -6.16
N ASN A 201 -12.76 -16.44 -5.53
CA ASN A 201 -13.05 -17.76 -6.07
C ASN A 201 -14.54 -17.95 -6.45
N SER A 202 -15.46 -17.43 -5.65
CA SER A 202 -16.91 -17.68 -5.78
C SER A 202 -17.50 -17.20 -7.10
N TYR A 203 -16.92 -16.21 -7.76
CA TYR A 203 -17.44 -15.63 -9.01
C TYR A 203 -16.39 -15.63 -10.15
N TYR A 204 -15.31 -16.34 -9.96
CA TYR A 204 -14.20 -16.39 -10.90
C TYR A 204 -14.57 -16.95 -12.29
N PRO A 205 -15.37 -18.06 -12.40
CA PRO A 205 -15.83 -18.59 -13.69
C PRO A 205 -16.72 -17.63 -14.46
N GLU A 206 -17.58 -16.89 -13.77
CA GLU A 206 -18.52 -15.93 -14.34
C GLU A 206 -17.79 -14.75 -14.96
N VAL A 207 -16.80 -14.18 -14.23
CA VAL A 207 -15.96 -13.09 -14.75
C VAL A 207 -15.21 -13.52 -16.00
N LYS A 208 -14.64 -14.74 -16.01
CA LYS A 208 -14.01 -15.32 -17.19
C LYS A 208 -14.99 -15.43 -18.36
N THR A 209 -16.23 -15.82 -18.10
CA THR A 209 -17.28 -15.95 -19.14
C THR A 209 -17.67 -14.58 -19.69
N ILE A 210 -17.81 -13.55 -18.84
CA ILE A 210 -18.16 -12.19 -19.25
C ILE A 210 -17.06 -11.56 -20.08
N ALA A 211 -15.82 -11.66 -19.64
CA ALA A 211 -14.69 -10.96 -20.24
C ALA A 211 -14.04 -11.71 -21.41
N GLY A 212 -14.17 -13.04 -21.47
CA GLY A 212 -13.36 -13.89 -22.35
C GLY A 212 -11.89 -14.00 -21.94
N ALA A 213 -11.54 -13.48 -20.75
CA ALA A 213 -10.20 -13.48 -20.17
C ALA A 213 -10.28 -13.85 -18.68
N SER A 214 -9.24 -14.50 -18.16
CA SER A 214 -9.21 -15.01 -16.79
C SER A 214 -8.43 -14.05 -15.91
N PRO A 215 -8.99 -13.53 -14.79
CA PRO A 215 -8.22 -12.77 -13.82
C PRO A 215 -6.96 -13.52 -13.38
N MET A 216 -5.86 -12.77 -13.19
CA MET A 216 -4.57 -13.38 -12.86
C MET A 216 -4.47 -13.76 -11.39
N ILE A 217 -5.14 -13.02 -10.49
CA ILE A 217 -5.24 -13.35 -9.05
C ILE A 217 -6.57 -14.06 -8.80
N ARG A 218 -6.52 -15.16 -8.05
CA ARG A 218 -7.71 -15.85 -7.55
C ARG A 218 -7.68 -15.89 -6.03
N GLY A 219 -8.74 -15.36 -5.39
CA GLY A 219 -8.83 -15.17 -3.95
C GLY A 219 -9.66 -16.23 -3.26
N TYR A 220 -9.19 -16.66 -2.10
CA TYR A 220 -9.79 -17.69 -1.27
C TYR A 220 -9.83 -17.24 0.19
N ASP A 221 -10.50 -18.03 1.04
CA ASP A 221 -10.69 -17.75 2.45
C ASP A 221 -10.42 -19.00 3.31
N PHE A 222 -9.81 -18.79 4.48
CA PHE A 222 -9.53 -19.86 5.44
C PHE A 222 -10.62 -20.03 6.51
N GLN A 223 -11.80 -19.44 6.36
CA GLN A 223 -12.84 -19.45 7.40
C GLN A 223 -13.21 -20.83 7.94
N HIS A 224 -13.09 -21.89 7.12
CA HIS A 224 -13.48 -23.25 7.46
C HIS A 224 -12.43 -24.01 8.30
N TYR A 225 -11.18 -23.56 8.29
CA TYR A 225 -10.04 -24.37 8.74
C TYR A 225 -9.67 -24.21 10.22
N THR A 226 -10.61 -23.79 11.07
CA THR A 226 -10.40 -23.66 12.52
C THR A 226 -11.53 -24.26 13.33
N GLN A 227 -11.25 -24.57 14.60
CA GLN A 227 -12.27 -25.12 15.53
C GLN A 227 -13.39 -24.11 15.85
N GLY A 228 -13.17 -22.83 15.61
CA GLY A 228 -14.17 -21.79 15.74
C GLY A 228 -15.15 -21.69 14.56
N TYR A 229 -14.94 -22.41 13.45
CA TYR A 229 -15.87 -22.39 12.33
C TYR A 229 -17.27 -22.83 12.78
N ALA A 230 -18.27 -21.97 12.55
CA ALA A 230 -19.56 -22.04 13.24
C ALA A 230 -20.67 -22.71 12.41
N TYR A 231 -20.35 -23.18 11.21
CA TYR A 231 -21.33 -23.75 10.28
C TYR A 231 -21.16 -25.25 10.02
N LEU A 232 -20.29 -25.93 10.77
CA LEU A 232 -20.17 -27.37 10.64
C LEU A 232 -21.52 -28.04 10.95
N TRP A 233 -22.07 -28.81 10.00
CA TRP A 233 -23.36 -29.48 10.18
C TRP A 233 -23.17 -30.85 10.79
N LYS A 234 -23.72 -31.07 11.99
CA LYS A 234 -23.60 -32.34 12.70
C LYS A 234 -24.86 -32.59 13.52
N ASN A 235 -25.37 -33.83 13.49
CA ASN A 235 -26.54 -34.27 14.25
C ASN A 235 -27.79 -33.38 14.07
N GLY A 236 -28.01 -32.88 12.82
CA GLY A 236 -29.20 -32.09 12.51
C GLY A 236 -29.13 -30.62 12.94
N ALA A 237 -27.97 -30.12 13.34
CA ALA A 237 -27.77 -28.73 13.72
C ALA A 237 -26.38 -28.20 13.31
N HIS A 238 -26.24 -26.88 13.24
CA HIS A 238 -24.92 -26.23 13.14
C HIS A 238 -24.17 -26.39 14.49
N THR A 239 -22.88 -26.64 14.39
CA THR A 239 -21.95 -26.73 15.49
C THR A 239 -20.60 -26.12 15.11
N PHE A 240 -19.72 -25.99 16.10
CA PHE A 240 -18.34 -25.56 15.86
C PHE A 240 -17.46 -26.73 15.45
N GLY A 241 -16.52 -26.47 14.56
CA GLY A 241 -15.51 -27.45 14.20
C GLY A 241 -14.78 -27.13 12.91
N TRP A 242 -13.62 -27.71 12.78
CA TRP A 242 -12.80 -27.63 11.58
C TRP A 242 -13.45 -28.42 10.42
N GLU A 243 -13.40 -27.86 9.22
CA GLU A 243 -13.88 -28.48 7.98
C GLU A 243 -12.91 -28.22 6.83
N ASP A 244 -12.55 -29.27 6.08
CA ASP A 244 -11.82 -29.08 4.80
C ASP A 244 -12.85 -28.84 3.68
N ASP A 245 -13.04 -27.58 3.29
CA ASP A 245 -13.92 -27.19 2.18
C ASP A 245 -13.29 -27.42 0.80
N GLY A 246 -12.07 -27.95 0.75
CA GLY A 246 -11.34 -28.23 -0.48
C GLY A 246 -10.68 -27.00 -1.13
N SER A 247 -10.85 -25.79 -0.59
CA SER A 247 -10.33 -24.55 -1.18
C SER A 247 -8.82 -24.56 -1.33
N VAL A 248 -8.09 -25.10 -0.35
CA VAL A 248 -6.63 -25.23 -0.40
C VAL A 248 -6.18 -26.12 -1.56
N LYS A 249 -6.84 -27.29 -1.72
CA LYS A 249 -6.54 -28.18 -2.86
C LYS A 249 -6.87 -27.52 -4.19
N GLN A 250 -8.04 -26.90 -4.28
CA GLN A 250 -8.50 -26.18 -5.48
C GLN A 250 -7.51 -25.09 -5.88
N ALA A 251 -7.03 -24.30 -4.92
CA ALA A 251 -6.07 -23.23 -5.19
C ALA A 251 -4.73 -23.78 -5.71
N ILE A 252 -4.20 -24.85 -5.10
CA ILE A 252 -2.97 -25.50 -5.55
C ILE A 252 -3.14 -26.07 -6.97
N ASP A 253 -4.25 -26.76 -7.24
CA ASP A 253 -4.53 -27.35 -8.54
C ASP A 253 -4.69 -26.28 -9.62
N TRP A 254 -5.38 -25.18 -9.29
CA TRP A 254 -5.53 -24.06 -10.20
C TRP A 254 -4.18 -23.39 -10.52
N TYR A 255 -3.34 -23.12 -9.50
CA TYR A 255 -2.00 -22.59 -9.70
C TYR A 255 -1.18 -23.47 -10.67
N LYS A 256 -1.20 -24.79 -10.48
CA LYS A 256 -0.52 -25.76 -11.36
C LYS A 256 -1.11 -25.75 -12.77
N SER A 257 -2.43 -25.70 -12.90
CA SER A 257 -3.13 -25.69 -14.21
C SER A 257 -2.80 -24.44 -15.04
N THR A 258 -2.47 -23.32 -14.40
CA THR A 258 -2.00 -22.09 -15.05
C THR A 258 -0.49 -22.12 -15.34
N ALA A 259 0.20 -23.23 -15.10
CA ALA A 259 1.65 -23.35 -15.18
C ALA A 259 2.40 -22.31 -14.33
N GLY A 260 1.82 -21.93 -13.17
CA GLY A 260 2.38 -20.96 -12.25
C GLY A 260 2.23 -19.49 -12.69
N LYS A 261 1.39 -19.20 -13.70
CA LYS A 261 1.06 -17.83 -14.08
C LYS A 261 0.05 -17.19 -13.13
N GLY A 262 -0.86 -18.00 -12.57
CA GLY A 262 -1.85 -17.55 -11.61
C GLY A 262 -1.23 -17.17 -10.29
N ILE A 263 -1.83 -16.22 -9.62
CA ILE A 263 -1.43 -15.72 -8.29
C ILE A 263 -2.53 -16.10 -7.30
N ILE A 264 -2.16 -16.64 -6.16
CA ILE A 264 -3.09 -17.03 -5.10
C ILE A 264 -3.06 -15.97 -4.00
N THR A 265 -4.23 -15.49 -3.60
CA THR A 265 -4.39 -14.73 -2.35
C THR A 265 -5.33 -15.47 -1.41
N PHE A 266 -5.00 -15.44 -0.14
CA PHE A 266 -5.86 -15.92 0.93
C PHE A 266 -6.06 -14.83 1.96
N GLN A 267 -7.30 -14.70 2.41
CA GLN A 267 -7.70 -13.97 3.60
C GLN A 267 -8.25 -14.94 4.64
N TRP A 268 -8.61 -14.43 5.78
CA TRP A 268 -9.15 -15.25 6.84
C TRP A 268 -10.29 -14.54 7.57
N HIS A 269 -11.53 -14.86 7.22
CA HIS A 269 -12.66 -14.56 8.09
C HIS A 269 -12.59 -15.46 9.30
N TRP A 270 -11.82 -15.02 10.27
CA TRP A 270 -11.50 -15.79 11.46
C TRP A 270 -12.72 -15.88 12.38
N HIS A 271 -13.49 -16.94 12.25
CA HIS A 271 -14.54 -17.26 13.21
C HIS A 271 -13.95 -17.28 14.62
N SER A 272 -14.60 -16.57 15.57
CA SER A 272 -14.04 -16.41 16.91
C SER A 272 -13.72 -17.76 17.55
N PRO A 273 -12.53 -17.91 18.17
CA PRO A 273 -12.12 -19.20 18.77
C PRO A 273 -13.03 -19.73 19.86
N SER A 274 -13.85 -18.85 20.46
CA SER A 274 -14.91 -19.16 21.43
C SER A 274 -15.90 -18.00 21.57
N GLY A 275 -16.97 -18.18 22.35
CA GLY A 275 -17.90 -17.11 22.73
C GLY A 275 -18.90 -16.70 21.65
N GLY A 276 -18.95 -17.41 20.52
CA GLY A 276 -19.92 -17.21 19.45
C GLY A 276 -21.10 -18.17 19.52
N THR A 277 -22.06 -18.00 18.59
CA THR A 277 -23.22 -18.89 18.41
C THR A 277 -23.06 -19.69 17.11
N ALA A 278 -23.22 -21.02 17.17
CA ALA A 278 -23.15 -21.86 15.97
C ALA A 278 -24.24 -21.47 14.97
N GLY A 279 -23.90 -21.54 13.68
CA GLY A 279 -24.78 -21.09 12.59
C GLY A 279 -24.81 -19.58 12.39
N THR A 280 -23.89 -18.83 13.00
CA THR A 280 -23.74 -17.38 12.77
C THR A 280 -22.31 -17.02 12.33
N ASN A 281 -22.15 -15.86 11.74
CA ASN A 281 -20.84 -15.36 11.31
C ASN A 281 -20.06 -14.79 12.51
N THR A 282 -19.52 -15.68 13.35
CA THR A 282 -18.85 -15.33 14.61
C THR A 282 -17.55 -14.53 14.46
N PHE A 283 -17.14 -14.23 13.25
CA PHE A 283 -16.09 -13.24 12.98
C PHE A 283 -16.59 -11.79 13.18
N TYR A 284 -17.90 -11.52 13.15
CA TYR A 284 -18.44 -10.20 13.49
C TYR A 284 -18.45 -9.97 15.01
N THR A 285 -18.14 -8.73 15.39
CA THR A 285 -18.07 -8.30 16.79
C THR A 285 -19.39 -8.52 17.56
N ASP A 286 -20.53 -8.30 16.90
CA ASP A 286 -21.86 -8.48 17.49
C ASP A 286 -22.31 -9.96 17.60
N LYS A 287 -21.55 -10.89 17.04
CA LYS A 287 -21.84 -12.35 17.05
C LYS A 287 -20.95 -13.15 17.99
N THR A 288 -20.08 -12.49 18.74
CA THR A 288 -19.17 -13.16 19.67
C THR A 288 -18.89 -12.32 20.92
N THR A 289 -18.57 -13.01 22.01
CA THR A 289 -18.05 -12.38 23.23
C THR A 289 -16.53 -12.56 23.38
N PHE A 290 -15.86 -13.07 22.36
CA PHE A 290 -14.40 -13.28 22.36
C PHE A 290 -13.64 -11.96 22.49
N ASP A 291 -12.75 -11.90 23.49
CA ASP A 291 -12.02 -10.67 23.80
C ASP A 291 -10.56 -10.72 23.31
N VAL A 292 -10.27 -9.96 22.26
CA VAL A 292 -8.93 -9.87 21.68
C VAL A 292 -7.90 -9.32 22.67
N THR A 293 -8.29 -8.50 23.66
CA THR A 293 -7.34 -7.98 24.66
C THR A 293 -6.83 -9.06 25.59
N LYS A 294 -7.63 -10.08 25.86
CA LYS A 294 -7.19 -11.29 26.58
C LYS A 294 -6.39 -12.21 25.67
N ALA A 295 -6.82 -12.34 24.41
CA ALA A 295 -6.17 -13.22 23.45
C ALA A 295 -4.69 -12.84 23.21
N VAL A 296 -4.33 -11.57 23.30
CA VAL A 296 -2.93 -11.11 23.13
C VAL A 296 -2.09 -11.19 24.42
N GLN A 297 -2.69 -11.63 25.54
CA GLN A 297 -1.97 -11.81 26.80
C GLN A 297 -1.54 -13.27 26.97
N SER A 298 -0.23 -13.50 27.03
CA SER A 298 0.32 -14.84 27.24
C SER A 298 -0.24 -15.50 28.53
N GLY A 299 -0.58 -16.79 28.44
CA GLY A 299 -1.07 -17.59 29.56
C GLY A 299 -2.58 -17.51 29.80
N THR A 300 -3.34 -16.70 29.05
CA THR A 300 -4.80 -16.70 29.11
C THR A 300 -5.38 -17.87 28.30
N ILE A 301 -6.61 -18.25 28.58
CA ILE A 301 -7.33 -19.25 27.79
C ILE A 301 -7.48 -18.76 26.36
N GLU A 302 -7.87 -17.51 26.16
CA GLU A 302 -8.06 -16.88 24.86
C GLU A 302 -6.76 -16.88 24.03
N ASN A 303 -5.59 -16.68 24.68
CA ASN A 303 -4.29 -16.79 24.02
C ASN A 303 -4.03 -18.22 23.53
N GLY A 304 -4.29 -19.23 24.35
CA GLY A 304 -4.18 -20.63 23.93
C GLY A 304 -5.07 -20.95 22.72
N LEU A 305 -6.27 -20.38 22.67
CA LEU A 305 -7.22 -20.60 21.58
C LEU A 305 -6.77 -19.95 20.27
N ILE A 306 -6.23 -18.71 20.28
CA ILE A 306 -5.70 -18.10 19.04
C ILE A 306 -4.46 -18.85 18.54
N ILE A 307 -3.58 -19.31 19.43
CA ILE A 307 -2.41 -20.10 19.03
C ILE A 307 -2.85 -21.42 18.35
N ARG A 308 -3.82 -22.12 18.89
CA ARG A 308 -4.41 -23.33 18.29
C ARG A 308 -4.91 -23.05 16.87
N ASP A 309 -5.66 -21.96 16.69
CA ASP A 309 -6.23 -21.61 15.40
C ASP A 309 -5.15 -21.17 14.38
N ILE A 310 -4.16 -20.39 14.82
CA ILE A 310 -3.00 -20.01 13.98
C ILE A 310 -2.25 -21.28 13.54
N ASP A 311 -2.03 -22.25 14.42
CA ASP A 311 -1.36 -23.52 14.08
C ASP A 311 -2.17 -24.36 13.08
N SER A 312 -3.50 -24.32 13.18
CA SER A 312 -4.39 -24.94 12.19
C SER A 312 -4.22 -24.32 10.80
N ILE A 313 -4.24 -23.00 10.71
CA ILE A 313 -4.00 -22.28 9.45
C ILE A 313 -2.57 -22.49 8.96
N ALA A 314 -1.57 -22.53 9.84
CA ALA A 314 -0.20 -22.82 9.47
C ALA A 314 -0.07 -24.19 8.77
N SER A 315 -0.84 -25.19 9.22
CA SER A 315 -0.84 -26.50 8.58
C SER A 315 -1.36 -26.44 7.12
N GLN A 316 -2.35 -25.60 6.86
CA GLN A 316 -2.87 -25.39 5.50
C GLN A 316 -1.89 -24.58 4.64
N LEU A 317 -1.31 -23.51 5.18
CA LEU A 317 -0.29 -22.72 4.49
C LEU A 317 0.96 -23.55 4.15
N LYS A 318 1.31 -24.53 4.99
CA LYS A 318 2.40 -25.48 4.73
C LYS A 318 2.16 -26.34 3.49
N ARG A 319 0.91 -26.68 3.18
CA ARG A 319 0.55 -27.41 1.95
C ARG A 319 0.94 -26.61 0.70
N PHE A 320 0.72 -25.28 0.70
CA PHE A 320 1.16 -24.40 -0.38
C PHE A 320 2.68 -24.33 -0.48
N GLN A 321 3.38 -24.15 0.65
CA GLN A 321 4.84 -24.13 0.66
C GLN A 321 5.43 -25.42 0.10
N THR A 322 4.86 -26.58 0.50
CA THR A 322 5.30 -27.89 -0.01
C THR A 322 5.03 -28.04 -1.51
N ALA A 323 3.96 -27.41 -2.02
CA ALA A 323 3.61 -27.42 -3.43
C ALA A 323 4.36 -26.37 -4.27
N GLY A 324 5.24 -25.54 -3.67
CA GLY A 324 5.96 -24.46 -4.35
C GLY A 324 5.05 -23.30 -4.77
N VAL A 325 3.99 -23.04 -4.00
CA VAL A 325 3.00 -22.00 -4.28
C VAL A 325 3.20 -20.82 -3.33
N PRO A 326 3.59 -19.64 -3.82
CA PRO A 326 3.63 -18.42 -3.01
C PRO A 326 2.22 -17.87 -2.80
N ILE A 327 1.97 -17.23 -1.65
CA ILE A 327 0.67 -16.74 -1.23
C ILE A 327 0.74 -15.25 -0.90
N LEU A 328 -0.16 -14.45 -1.47
CA LEU A 328 -0.50 -13.14 -0.94
C LEU A 328 -1.37 -13.36 0.30
N TRP A 329 -0.78 -13.21 1.47
CA TRP A 329 -1.44 -13.51 2.75
C TRP A 329 -2.01 -12.24 3.38
N ARG A 330 -3.35 -12.17 3.49
CA ARG A 330 -4.09 -10.98 3.97
C ARG A 330 -4.89 -11.30 5.24
N PRO A 331 -4.24 -11.43 6.40
CA PRO A 331 -4.93 -11.63 7.67
C PRO A 331 -5.47 -10.33 8.25
N LEU A 332 -6.42 -10.43 9.19
CA LEU A 332 -6.95 -9.34 10.02
C LEU A 332 -7.38 -8.10 9.20
N HIS A 333 -7.97 -8.35 8.04
CA HIS A 333 -8.44 -7.30 7.14
C HIS A 333 -9.53 -6.43 7.79
N GLU A 334 -9.67 -5.19 7.32
CA GLU A 334 -10.70 -4.23 7.72
C GLU A 334 -10.83 -3.99 9.24
N ALA A 335 -9.75 -4.19 9.99
CA ALA A 335 -9.76 -4.07 11.44
C ALA A 335 -10.20 -2.69 11.94
N GLY A 336 -9.92 -1.63 11.18
CA GLY A 336 -10.29 -0.24 11.50
C GLY A 336 -11.80 0.00 11.56
N GLY A 337 -12.59 -0.82 10.85
CA GLY A 337 -14.06 -0.74 10.91
C GLY A 337 -14.67 -1.27 12.21
N ALA A 338 -13.91 -2.01 13.00
CA ALA A 338 -14.31 -2.62 14.29
C ALA A 338 -15.53 -3.58 14.20
N TRP A 339 -16.01 -3.91 12.99
CA TRP A 339 -17.08 -4.90 12.81
C TRP A 339 -16.61 -6.34 12.98
N PHE A 340 -15.31 -6.60 12.84
CA PHE A 340 -14.69 -7.88 13.12
C PHE A 340 -14.09 -7.90 14.53
N TRP A 341 -14.14 -9.06 15.23
CA TRP A 341 -13.69 -9.19 16.62
C TRP A 341 -12.22 -8.80 16.82
N TRP A 342 -11.35 -8.99 15.82
CA TRP A 342 -9.94 -8.60 15.92
C TRP A 342 -9.71 -7.09 15.90
N GLY A 343 -10.69 -6.31 15.40
CA GLY A 343 -10.68 -4.85 15.43
C GLY A 343 -11.45 -4.24 16.61
N ALA A 344 -12.29 -5.02 17.30
CA ALA A 344 -13.29 -4.54 18.26
C ALA A 344 -12.71 -3.74 19.45
N LYS A 345 -11.45 -3.96 19.81
CA LYS A 345 -10.79 -3.32 20.97
C LYS A 345 -9.70 -2.33 20.57
N GLY A 346 -9.74 -1.87 19.34
CA GLY A 346 -8.88 -0.81 18.83
C GLY A 346 -7.50 -1.26 18.34
N PRO A 347 -6.70 -0.29 17.85
CA PRO A 347 -5.51 -0.57 17.08
C PRO A 347 -4.41 -1.29 17.85
N LYS A 348 -4.26 -1.03 19.16
CA LYS A 348 -3.20 -1.69 19.94
C LYS A 348 -3.42 -3.20 20.01
N ALA A 349 -4.62 -3.65 20.38
CA ALA A 349 -4.91 -5.07 20.51
C ALA A 349 -4.81 -5.79 19.16
N CYS A 350 -5.26 -5.17 18.08
CA CYS A 350 -5.15 -5.72 16.74
C CYS A 350 -3.68 -5.86 16.29
N LYS A 351 -2.84 -4.85 16.52
CA LYS A 351 -1.39 -4.94 16.20
C LYS A 351 -0.69 -6.01 17.04
N ASP A 352 -1.00 -6.11 18.33
CA ASP A 352 -0.42 -7.15 19.18
C ASP A 352 -0.81 -8.56 18.67
N LEU A 353 -2.07 -8.75 18.24
CA LEU A 353 -2.53 -9.98 17.59
C LEU A 353 -1.78 -10.25 16.28
N PHE A 354 -1.59 -9.21 15.47
CA PHE A 354 -0.84 -9.31 14.22
C PHE A 354 0.61 -9.75 14.45
N TYR A 355 1.29 -9.20 15.46
CA TYR A 355 2.67 -9.58 15.77
C TYR A 355 2.77 -11.03 16.27
N ILE A 356 1.81 -11.51 17.06
CA ILE A 356 1.72 -12.93 17.45
C ILE A 356 1.56 -13.81 16.22
N LEU A 357 0.67 -13.43 15.30
CA LEU A 357 0.39 -14.17 14.07
C LEU A 357 1.62 -14.18 13.15
N TYR A 358 2.26 -13.03 12.97
CA TYR A 358 3.49 -12.92 12.17
C TYR A 358 4.61 -13.78 12.72
N ASP A 359 4.90 -13.67 14.00
CA ASP A 359 5.95 -14.45 14.68
C ASP A 359 5.68 -15.96 14.60
N ARG A 360 4.42 -16.35 14.88
CA ARG A 360 4.03 -17.75 14.86
C ARG A 360 4.16 -18.39 13.48
N LEU A 361 3.68 -17.70 12.42
CA LEU A 361 3.74 -18.22 11.06
C LEU A 361 5.16 -18.17 10.48
N THR A 362 5.89 -17.08 10.69
CA THR A 362 7.19 -16.85 10.07
C THR A 362 8.32 -17.54 10.83
N ASN A 363 8.40 -17.33 12.17
CA ASN A 363 9.54 -17.77 12.96
C ASN A 363 9.33 -19.17 13.57
N TYR A 364 8.13 -19.50 14.02
CA TYR A 364 7.86 -20.81 14.61
C TYR A 364 7.56 -21.88 13.56
N HIS A 365 6.63 -21.61 12.62
CA HIS A 365 6.26 -22.56 11.57
C HIS A 365 7.16 -22.51 10.32
N HIS A 366 8.04 -21.52 10.21
CA HIS A 366 8.94 -21.32 9.06
C HIS A 366 8.21 -21.32 7.71
N LEU A 367 7.10 -20.57 7.64
CA LEU A 367 6.35 -20.36 6.41
C LEU A 367 7.03 -19.27 5.60
N ASN A 368 7.84 -19.66 4.64
CA ASN A 368 8.71 -18.80 3.85
C ASN A 368 8.13 -18.46 2.47
N ASN A 369 6.90 -18.89 2.18
CA ASN A 369 6.20 -18.67 0.93
C ASN A 369 5.15 -17.56 1.00
N LEU A 370 5.07 -16.80 2.11
CA LEU A 370 4.08 -15.77 2.35
C LEU A 370 4.61 -14.39 1.94
N ILE A 371 3.77 -13.61 1.24
CA ILE A 371 3.90 -12.18 1.00
C ILE A 371 2.83 -11.51 1.83
N TRP A 372 3.23 -10.66 2.78
CA TRP A 372 2.34 -10.11 3.79
C TRP A 372 1.57 -8.88 3.28
N VAL A 373 0.25 -8.99 3.26
CA VAL A 373 -0.67 -7.95 2.79
C VAL A 373 -1.47 -7.39 3.96
N TRP A 374 -1.50 -6.07 4.12
CA TRP A 374 -2.24 -5.36 5.16
C TRP A 374 -3.27 -4.43 4.55
N SER A 375 -4.55 -4.58 4.89
CA SER A 375 -5.67 -3.80 4.34
C SER A 375 -6.48 -3.04 5.39
N THR A 376 -5.80 -2.49 6.38
CA THR A 376 -6.35 -1.54 7.35
C THR A 376 -5.49 -0.28 7.28
N PRO A 377 -5.82 0.67 6.38
CA PRO A 377 -4.92 1.76 5.99
C PRO A 377 -4.95 2.98 6.94
N GLU A 378 -5.54 2.87 8.12
CA GLU A 378 -5.52 3.90 9.14
C GLU A 378 -4.16 3.92 9.86
N THR A 379 -3.65 5.13 10.13
CA THR A 379 -2.29 5.33 10.64
C THR A 379 -2.03 4.58 11.95
N ASP A 380 -2.97 4.62 12.89
CA ASP A 380 -2.80 4.00 14.20
C ASP A 380 -2.84 2.47 14.15
N TRP A 381 -3.41 1.90 13.08
CA TRP A 381 -3.55 0.47 12.88
C TRP A 381 -2.37 -0.17 12.17
N TYR A 382 -1.55 0.63 11.51
CA TYR A 382 -0.45 0.13 10.70
C TYR A 382 0.66 -0.51 11.54
N PRO A 383 1.03 -1.79 11.32
CA PRO A 383 2.06 -2.48 12.10
C PRO A 383 3.49 -2.07 11.71
N GLY A 384 3.66 -1.34 10.60
CA GLY A 384 4.94 -0.80 10.16
C GLY A 384 5.56 -1.50 8.96
N ASN A 385 6.44 -0.76 8.27
CA ASN A 385 7.10 -1.21 7.04
C ASN A 385 7.93 -2.50 7.20
N SER A 386 8.35 -2.85 8.42
CA SER A 386 9.16 -4.04 8.70
C SER A 386 8.36 -5.35 8.72
N PHE A 387 7.03 -5.28 8.68
CA PHE A 387 6.15 -6.44 8.79
C PHE A 387 5.24 -6.66 7.58
N ILE A 388 5.16 -5.66 6.70
CA ILE A 388 4.22 -5.65 5.57
C ILE A 388 4.98 -5.51 4.26
N ASP A 389 4.63 -6.32 3.27
CA ASP A 389 5.15 -6.27 1.91
C ASP A 389 4.27 -5.41 1.00
N ILE A 390 2.94 -5.54 1.14
CA ILE A 390 1.94 -4.86 0.31
C ILE A 390 0.92 -4.19 1.23
N LEU A 391 0.64 -2.90 0.97
CA LEU A 391 -0.47 -2.18 1.61
C LEU A 391 -1.71 -2.23 0.73
N GLY A 392 -2.85 -2.49 1.35
CA GLY A 392 -4.13 -2.65 0.69
C GLY A 392 -5.18 -1.62 1.09
N HIS A 393 -6.16 -1.46 0.21
CA HIS A 393 -7.40 -0.74 0.44
C HIS A 393 -8.58 -1.57 -0.09
N ASP A 394 -9.62 -1.67 0.73
CA ASP A 394 -10.88 -2.31 0.37
C ASP A 394 -11.86 -1.20 -0.05
N SER A 395 -12.27 -1.19 -1.34
CA SER A 395 -12.91 -0.05 -2.00
C SER A 395 -14.31 -0.37 -2.50
N TYR A 396 -15.31 0.29 -1.90
CA TYR A 396 -16.73 0.13 -2.26
C TYR A 396 -17.39 1.51 -2.49
N PRO A 397 -17.00 2.25 -3.56
CA PRO A 397 -17.42 3.64 -3.78
C PRO A 397 -18.88 3.78 -4.28
N GLY A 398 -19.60 2.67 -4.43
CA GLY A 398 -20.98 2.64 -4.96
C GLY A 398 -21.07 2.20 -6.42
N LEU A 399 -22.29 1.87 -6.87
CA LEU A 399 -22.59 1.28 -8.18
C LEU A 399 -21.97 2.09 -9.33
N TYR A 400 -21.29 1.40 -10.24
CA TYR A 400 -20.71 1.95 -11.46
C TYR A 400 -19.74 3.12 -11.26
N ASN A 401 -19.23 3.29 -10.04
CA ASN A 401 -18.21 4.29 -9.76
C ASN A 401 -16.82 3.72 -10.07
N TYR A 402 -16.34 3.99 -11.29
CA TYR A 402 -15.06 3.51 -11.81
C TYR A 402 -13.89 4.47 -11.53
N ASP A 403 -14.07 5.38 -10.58
CA ASP A 403 -13.03 6.30 -10.13
C ASP A 403 -11.79 5.56 -9.62
N MET A 404 -10.62 6.10 -9.90
CA MET A 404 -9.33 5.52 -9.52
C MET A 404 -9.04 5.51 -8.02
N GLN A 405 -9.90 6.10 -7.20
CA GLN A 405 -9.77 6.21 -5.75
C GLN A 405 -8.46 6.89 -5.30
N LYS A 406 -8.10 7.98 -5.97
CA LYS A 406 -6.83 8.69 -5.76
C LYS A 406 -6.57 9.08 -4.31
N ASN A 407 -7.60 9.59 -3.60
CA ASN A 407 -7.45 9.99 -2.20
C ASN A 407 -7.11 8.79 -1.29
N SER A 408 -7.72 7.64 -1.53
CA SER A 408 -7.40 6.39 -0.81
C SER A 408 -6.00 5.91 -1.14
N PHE A 409 -5.60 5.97 -2.43
CA PHE A 409 -4.26 5.65 -2.86
C PHE A 409 -3.20 6.53 -2.18
N ASP A 410 -3.38 7.85 -2.19
CA ASP A 410 -2.45 8.81 -1.57
C ASP A 410 -2.36 8.65 -0.05
N ARG A 411 -3.47 8.32 0.62
CA ARG A 411 -3.46 8.01 2.06
C ARG A 411 -2.53 6.82 2.36
N ILE A 412 -2.61 5.76 1.57
CA ILE A 412 -1.75 4.57 1.74
C ILE A 412 -0.31 4.87 1.33
N TYR A 413 -0.11 5.63 0.26
CA TYR A 413 1.21 6.10 -0.14
C TYR A 413 1.90 6.86 1.00
N ASN A 414 1.19 7.80 1.63
CA ASN A 414 1.70 8.57 2.75
C ASN A 414 2.00 7.69 3.97
N LEU A 415 1.21 6.66 4.23
CA LEU A 415 1.42 5.71 5.32
C LEU A 415 2.75 4.96 5.19
N SER A 416 3.08 4.49 3.99
CA SER A 416 4.34 3.80 3.69
C SER A 416 5.48 4.73 3.26
N GLN A 417 5.18 5.98 2.95
CA GLN A 417 6.10 6.94 2.31
C GLN A 417 6.67 6.40 0.98
N GLY A 418 5.83 5.76 0.18
CA GLY A 418 6.21 5.18 -1.11
C GLY A 418 7.16 3.98 -1.03
N LYS A 419 7.29 3.34 0.14
CA LYS A 419 8.23 2.22 0.35
C LYS A 419 7.60 0.84 0.17
N LYS A 420 6.31 0.76 -0.09
CA LYS A 420 5.58 -0.50 -0.25
C LYS A 420 4.74 -0.49 -1.52
N LEU A 421 4.50 -1.67 -2.08
CA LEU A 421 3.47 -1.85 -3.09
C LEU A 421 2.10 -1.48 -2.51
N ILE A 422 1.27 -0.88 -3.35
CA ILE A 422 -0.08 -0.45 -2.98
C ILE A 422 -1.07 -1.17 -3.89
N ALA A 423 -2.09 -1.80 -3.31
CA ALA A 423 -3.06 -2.60 -4.04
C ALA A 423 -4.50 -2.31 -3.59
N MET A 424 -5.45 -2.56 -4.48
CA MET A 424 -6.86 -2.61 -4.13
C MET A 424 -7.20 -4.05 -3.77
N THR A 425 -7.20 -4.33 -2.46
CA THR A 425 -7.25 -5.70 -1.92
C THR A 425 -8.65 -6.29 -1.88
N GLU A 426 -9.66 -5.45 -1.94
CA GLU A 426 -11.05 -5.77 -2.27
C GLU A 426 -11.68 -4.62 -3.02
N ASN A 427 -12.58 -4.93 -3.94
CA ASN A 427 -13.38 -3.89 -4.60
C ASN A 427 -14.73 -4.44 -5.10
N GLY A 428 -15.71 -3.55 -5.12
CA GLY A 428 -16.95 -3.73 -5.87
C GLY A 428 -16.75 -3.28 -7.33
N PRO A 429 -16.91 -1.98 -7.66
CA PRO A 429 -16.55 -1.45 -8.97
C PRO A 429 -15.05 -1.60 -9.25
N ILE A 430 -14.71 -1.95 -10.49
CA ILE A 430 -13.31 -2.01 -10.93
C ILE A 430 -12.92 -0.63 -11.43
N PRO A 431 -11.86 0.01 -10.91
CA PRO A 431 -11.45 1.32 -11.37
C PRO A 431 -10.98 1.30 -12.83
N ASN A 432 -11.11 2.43 -13.54
CA ASN A 432 -10.59 2.57 -14.89
C ASN A 432 -9.05 2.45 -14.88
N PRO A 433 -8.45 1.44 -15.54
CA PRO A 433 -7.01 1.20 -15.47
C PRO A 433 -6.18 2.28 -16.18
N ASP A 434 -6.74 2.93 -17.20
CA ASP A 434 -6.05 3.99 -17.93
C ASP A 434 -5.90 5.22 -17.04
N ASP A 435 -6.96 5.61 -16.34
CA ASP A 435 -6.93 6.71 -15.38
C ASP A 435 -6.02 6.40 -14.18
N CYS A 436 -6.07 5.19 -13.65
CA CYS A 436 -5.20 4.77 -12.55
C CYS A 436 -3.71 4.98 -12.86
N LEU A 437 -3.27 4.58 -14.06
CA LEU A 437 -1.86 4.69 -14.44
C LEU A 437 -1.48 6.09 -14.95
N ALA A 438 -2.40 6.80 -15.62
CA ALA A 438 -2.11 8.15 -16.10
C ALA A 438 -2.07 9.19 -14.99
N LEU A 439 -2.90 9.02 -13.97
CA LEU A 439 -3.21 10.02 -12.95
C LEU A 439 -2.66 9.63 -11.55
N ASP A 440 -1.55 8.88 -11.55
CA ASP A 440 -0.72 8.62 -10.36
C ASP A 440 -1.44 7.86 -9.22
N ALA A 441 -2.31 6.91 -9.59
CA ALA A 441 -2.88 5.92 -8.66
C ALA A 441 -2.60 4.48 -9.15
N PRO A 442 -1.33 4.09 -9.34
CA PRO A 442 -0.97 2.81 -9.94
C PRO A 442 -1.17 1.65 -8.96
N TRP A 443 -2.42 1.23 -8.75
CA TRP A 443 -2.71 0.03 -7.98
C TRP A 443 -1.96 -1.17 -8.54
N ALA A 444 -1.16 -1.87 -7.74
CA ALA A 444 -0.42 -3.05 -8.18
C ALA A 444 -1.37 -4.15 -8.69
N TYR A 445 -2.52 -4.27 -8.04
CA TYR A 445 -3.62 -5.12 -8.48
C TYR A 445 -4.96 -4.60 -7.96
N PHE A 446 -6.06 -5.05 -8.56
CA PHE A 446 -7.40 -4.99 -8.00
C PHE A 446 -7.91 -6.40 -7.70
N MET A 447 -8.88 -6.54 -6.76
CA MET A 447 -9.42 -7.81 -6.32
C MET A 447 -10.93 -7.71 -6.15
N SER A 448 -11.69 -8.04 -7.19
CA SER A 448 -13.14 -7.94 -7.14
C SER A 448 -13.75 -8.97 -6.21
N TRP A 449 -14.72 -8.51 -5.41
CA TRP A 449 -15.34 -9.31 -4.36
C TRP A 449 -16.60 -10.02 -4.83
N GLY A 450 -16.59 -11.35 -4.82
CA GLY A 450 -17.78 -12.18 -5.02
C GLY A 450 -18.60 -11.78 -6.24
N ASP A 451 -19.90 -11.79 -6.06
CA ASP A 451 -20.91 -11.39 -7.05
C ASP A 451 -21.03 -9.86 -7.21
N LEU A 452 -20.44 -9.08 -6.30
CA LEU A 452 -20.41 -7.61 -6.41
C LEU A 452 -19.74 -7.15 -7.72
N VAL A 453 -18.84 -7.95 -8.28
CA VAL A 453 -18.26 -7.67 -9.59
C VAL A 453 -19.34 -7.53 -10.67
N ALA A 454 -20.34 -8.39 -10.68
CA ALA A 454 -21.45 -8.32 -11.62
C ALA A 454 -22.57 -7.36 -11.17
N ALA A 455 -22.74 -7.20 -9.86
CA ALA A 455 -23.77 -6.32 -9.31
C ALA A 455 -23.39 -4.82 -9.41
N GLN A 456 -22.09 -4.50 -9.38
CA GLN A 456 -21.60 -3.12 -9.31
C GLN A 456 -20.82 -2.66 -10.55
N ASN A 457 -20.66 -3.53 -11.57
CA ASN A 457 -20.05 -3.19 -12.84
C ASN A 457 -20.95 -3.59 -14.00
N SER A 458 -20.93 -2.86 -15.10
CA SER A 458 -21.52 -3.34 -16.33
C SER A 458 -20.66 -4.46 -16.95
N LYS A 459 -21.28 -5.36 -17.70
CA LYS A 459 -20.56 -6.43 -18.40
C LYS A 459 -19.56 -5.87 -19.41
N GLU A 460 -19.91 -4.77 -20.04
CA GLU A 460 -19.06 -4.03 -20.98
C GLU A 460 -17.81 -3.54 -20.27
N HIS A 461 -17.95 -2.91 -19.10
CA HIS A 461 -16.81 -2.42 -18.32
C HIS A 461 -15.89 -3.56 -17.84
N ILE A 462 -16.46 -4.67 -17.32
CA ILE A 462 -15.66 -5.85 -16.94
C ILE A 462 -14.82 -6.34 -18.14
N LYS A 463 -15.44 -6.42 -19.31
CA LYS A 463 -14.76 -6.84 -20.53
C LYS A 463 -13.69 -5.84 -20.96
N GLU A 464 -14.02 -4.56 -21.00
CA GLU A 464 -13.07 -3.48 -21.33
C GLU A 464 -11.84 -3.51 -20.43
N VAL A 465 -12.03 -3.64 -19.12
CA VAL A 465 -10.92 -3.70 -18.17
C VAL A 465 -10.06 -4.94 -18.39
N LEU A 466 -10.65 -6.14 -18.47
CA LEU A 466 -9.88 -7.39 -18.57
C LEU A 466 -9.25 -7.61 -19.95
N THR A 467 -9.68 -6.88 -20.97
CA THR A 467 -9.05 -6.86 -22.31
C THR A 467 -8.13 -5.65 -22.53
N ASN A 468 -8.07 -4.72 -21.56
CA ASN A 468 -7.19 -3.56 -21.65
C ASN A 468 -5.71 -4.00 -21.65
N PRO A 469 -4.88 -3.52 -22.58
CA PRO A 469 -3.46 -3.90 -22.67
C PRO A 469 -2.63 -3.52 -21.43
N LYS A 470 -3.14 -2.62 -20.58
CA LYS A 470 -2.52 -2.24 -19.30
C LYS A 470 -2.90 -3.18 -18.15
N VAL A 471 -3.85 -4.09 -18.34
CA VAL A 471 -4.31 -5.06 -17.34
C VAL A 471 -3.74 -6.44 -17.65
N LEU A 472 -3.18 -7.10 -16.63
CA LEU A 472 -2.66 -8.45 -16.75
C LEU A 472 -3.71 -9.50 -16.40
N THR A 473 -3.85 -10.48 -17.28
CA THR A 473 -4.72 -11.66 -17.14
C THR A 473 -3.89 -12.93 -17.38
N ILE A 474 -4.47 -14.11 -17.14
CA ILE A 474 -3.81 -15.40 -17.43
C ILE A 474 -3.46 -15.52 -18.92
N GLU A 475 -4.31 -15.02 -19.81
CA GLU A 475 -4.13 -15.07 -21.27
C GLU A 475 -3.14 -14.02 -21.77
N ASN A 476 -3.00 -12.89 -21.04
CA ASN A 476 -2.04 -11.81 -21.36
C ASN A 476 -1.11 -11.57 -20.15
N PRO A 477 -0.24 -12.54 -19.83
CA PRO A 477 0.54 -12.47 -18.59
C PRO A 477 1.82 -11.73 -18.80
N THR A 478 2.14 -10.93 -19.77
CA THR A 478 3.56 -10.49 -19.95
C THR A 478 4.49 -11.07 -18.85
N ALA A 479 4.49 -12.37 -18.91
CA ALA A 479 5.24 -13.48 -18.28
C ALA A 479 5.68 -13.43 -16.80
N VAL A 480 4.90 -14.03 -15.91
CA VAL A 480 5.45 -14.68 -14.69
C VAL A 480 6.43 -15.81 -15.05
N ASN A 481 6.18 -16.53 -16.13
CA ASN A 481 7.02 -17.66 -16.57
C ASN A 481 8.19 -17.30 -17.48
N GLU A 482 8.25 -16.09 -18.06
CA GLU A 482 9.47 -15.62 -18.71
C GLU A 482 10.57 -15.35 -17.67
N ILE A 483 10.22 -15.04 -16.44
CA ILE A 483 11.18 -15.00 -15.32
C ILE A 483 11.68 -16.40 -14.94
N LYS A 484 10.86 -17.45 -15.08
CA LYS A 484 11.31 -18.85 -14.86
C LYS A 484 12.09 -19.45 -16.03
N LYS A 485 11.95 -18.92 -17.23
CA LYS A 485 12.63 -19.44 -18.43
C LYS A 485 13.64 -18.50 -19.07
N ASN A 486 13.47 -17.19 -18.96
CA ASN A 486 14.38 -16.20 -19.48
C ASN A 486 14.88 -15.31 -18.33
N ASN A 487 16.05 -15.75 -17.79
CA ASN A 487 16.97 -14.86 -17.16
C ASN A 487 16.54 -14.24 -15.80
N ILE A 488 16.72 -14.98 -14.74
CA ILE A 488 17.70 -14.46 -13.78
C ILE A 488 18.97 -14.39 -14.63
N PRO A 489 19.52 -13.21 -14.92
CA PRO A 489 20.79 -13.14 -15.62
C PRO A 489 21.77 -13.96 -14.80
N SER A 490 22.11 -15.15 -15.26
CA SER A 490 23.09 -15.96 -14.56
C SER A 490 24.43 -15.38 -14.93
N TYR A 491 24.93 -14.51 -14.09
CA TYR A 491 26.29 -14.06 -14.19
C TYR A 491 27.17 -15.15 -13.59
N HIS A 492 28.14 -15.61 -14.33
CA HIS A 492 29.11 -16.60 -13.85
C HIS A 492 30.49 -15.99 -13.79
N LEU A 493 31.13 -16.12 -12.64
CA LEU A 493 32.51 -15.74 -12.41
C LEU A 493 33.40 -16.98 -12.46
N PHE A 494 34.24 -17.08 -13.48
CA PHE A 494 35.11 -18.24 -13.64
C PHE A 494 36.52 -17.82 -14.13
N PRO A 495 37.60 -18.39 -13.55
CA PRO A 495 37.62 -19.24 -12.37
C PRO A 495 37.27 -18.49 -11.09
N ASN A 496 36.63 -19.17 -10.14
CA ASN A 496 36.38 -18.66 -8.82
C ASN A 496 36.62 -19.78 -7.79
N PRO A 497 37.74 -19.77 -7.06
CA PRO A 497 38.69 -18.65 -6.83
C PRO A 497 39.45 -18.18 -8.08
N ALA A 498 39.63 -16.87 -8.18
CA ALA A 498 40.32 -16.18 -9.26
C ALA A 498 41.79 -15.97 -8.95
N LYS A 499 42.66 -16.18 -9.97
CA LYS A 499 44.09 -15.87 -9.91
C LYS A 499 44.44 -14.90 -11.06
N GLY A 500 44.71 -13.66 -10.74
CA GLY A 500 45.08 -12.61 -11.69
C GLY A 500 43.91 -12.07 -12.53
N LYS A 501 42.93 -12.92 -12.89
CA LYS A 501 41.78 -12.56 -13.74
C LYS A 501 40.60 -13.47 -13.46
N VAL A 502 39.39 -12.92 -13.55
CA VAL A 502 38.11 -13.66 -13.55
C VAL A 502 37.32 -13.29 -14.80
N SER A 503 36.82 -14.26 -15.54
CA SER A 503 35.89 -14.05 -16.64
C SER A 503 34.49 -13.84 -16.12
N VAL A 504 33.76 -12.91 -16.74
CA VAL A 504 32.35 -12.63 -16.51
C VAL A 504 31.59 -13.17 -17.72
N THR A 505 30.68 -14.12 -17.49
CA THR A 505 29.79 -14.63 -18.54
C THR A 505 28.36 -14.56 -18.06
N GLY A 506 27.41 -14.42 -18.99
CA GLY A 506 25.97 -14.30 -18.69
C GLY A 506 25.32 -13.14 -19.42
N ALA A 507 24.31 -12.52 -18.80
CA ALA A 507 23.56 -11.44 -19.43
C ALA A 507 24.35 -10.12 -19.55
N VAL A 508 23.86 -9.21 -20.37
CA VAL A 508 24.38 -7.83 -20.45
C VAL A 508 24.01 -7.08 -19.17
N PHE A 509 24.90 -6.29 -18.65
CA PHE A 509 24.68 -5.44 -17.47
C PHE A 509 24.97 -3.96 -17.83
N ASP A 510 24.32 -3.07 -17.10
CA ASP A 510 24.51 -1.61 -17.26
C ASP A 510 25.72 -1.12 -16.47
N ARG A 511 26.06 -1.81 -15.38
CA ARG A 511 27.20 -1.50 -14.51
C ARG A 511 27.62 -2.74 -13.73
N VAL A 512 28.91 -2.90 -13.47
CA VAL A 512 29.45 -3.87 -12.52
C VAL A 512 30.36 -3.17 -11.50
N GLU A 513 30.25 -3.58 -10.25
CA GLU A 513 31.09 -3.13 -9.15
C GLU A 513 31.67 -4.33 -8.40
N VAL A 514 32.91 -4.22 -7.95
CA VAL A 514 33.54 -5.16 -7.01
C VAL A 514 33.78 -4.45 -5.70
N LEU A 515 33.27 -5.01 -4.61
CA LEU A 515 33.39 -4.45 -3.26
C LEU A 515 34.18 -5.41 -2.38
N ASN A 516 35.04 -4.87 -1.55
CA ASN A 516 35.66 -5.64 -0.47
C ASN A 516 34.67 -5.82 0.71
N LEU A 517 35.01 -6.66 1.70
CA LEU A 517 34.13 -6.93 2.86
C LEU A 517 33.88 -5.71 3.76
N LYS A 518 34.59 -4.59 3.56
CA LYS A 518 34.32 -3.30 4.25
C LYS A 518 33.35 -2.43 3.46
N GLY A 519 32.77 -2.92 2.36
CA GLY A 519 31.85 -2.19 1.50
C GLY A 519 32.52 -1.15 0.58
N ARG A 520 33.87 -1.11 0.50
CA ARG A 520 34.57 -0.19 -0.39
C ARG A 520 34.65 -0.77 -1.79
N ILE A 521 34.24 0.01 -2.80
CA ILE A 521 34.37 -0.33 -4.22
C ILE A 521 35.86 -0.34 -4.59
N VAL A 522 36.35 -1.46 -5.13
CA VAL A 522 37.72 -1.66 -5.60
C VAL A 522 37.80 -1.72 -7.13
N PHE A 523 36.67 -1.91 -7.81
CA PHE A 523 36.53 -1.84 -9.25
C PHE A 523 35.11 -1.45 -9.62
N SER A 524 34.91 -0.62 -10.65
CA SER A 524 33.60 -0.29 -11.20
C SER A 524 33.74 0.06 -12.68
N THR A 525 32.77 -0.36 -13.50
CA THR A 525 32.64 0.04 -14.90
C THR A 525 31.19 -0.01 -15.37
N THR A 526 30.84 0.89 -16.30
CA THR A 526 29.59 0.90 -17.05
C THR A 526 29.74 0.32 -18.45
N GLU A 527 30.99 0.00 -18.86
CA GLU A 527 31.25 -0.65 -20.13
C GLU A 527 31.10 -2.17 -20.00
N PRO A 528 30.57 -2.84 -21.03
CA PRO A 528 30.50 -4.30 -21.04
C PRO A 528 31.90 -4.92 -20.90
N VAL A 529 32.12 -5.71 -19.85
CA VAL A 529 33.39 -6.41 -19.66
C VAL A 529 33.17 -7.92 -19.63
N CYS A 530 34.00 -8.64 -20.41
CA CYS A 530 34.04 -10.10 -20.39
C CYS A 530 34.92 -10.64 -19.27
N SER A 531 35.68 -9.77 -18.61
CA SER A 531 36.58 -10.17 -17.52
C SER A 531 37.00 -9.01 -16.64
N ILE A 532 37.28 -9.31 -15.36
CA ILE A 532 37.80 -8.38 -14.37
C ILE A 532 39.24 -8.82 -14.02
N GLN A 533 40.17 -7.86 -14.05
CA GLN A 533 41.56 -8.10 -13.63
C GLN A 533 41.61 -8.10 -12.10
N THR A 534 41.99 -9.20 -11.51
CA THR A 534 42.05 -9.37 -10.04
C THR A 534 43.47 -9.33 -9.50
N ALA A 535 44.49 -9.26 -10.36
CA ALA A 535 45.89 -9.23 -9.96
C ALA A 535 46.26 -8.08 -8.98
N GLN A 536 45.51 -6.98 -9.07
CA GLN A 536 45.66 -5.81 -8.17
C GLN A 536 44.86 -5.91 -6.86
N PHE A 537 44.03 -6.95 -6.69
CA PHE A 537 43.24 -7.14 -5.47
C PHE A 537 44.03 -7.96 -4.46
N SER A 538 43.90 -7.63 -3.19
CA SER A 538 44.44 -8.48 -2.13
C SER A 538 43.74 -9.82 -2.09
N ASN A 539 44.44 -10.88 -1.66
CA ASN A 539 43.79 -12.17 -1.45
C ASN A 539 42.64 -12.03 -0.44
N GLY A 540 41.49 -12.59 -0.77
CA GLY A 540 40.30 -12.49 0.07
C GLY A 540 38.99 -12.66 -0.65
N ILE A 541 37.89 -12.34 0.06
CA ILE A 541 36.52 -12.41 -0.44
C ILE A 541 36.05 -11.02 -0.85
N TYR A 542 35.38 -10.97 -1.99
CA TYR A 542 34.78 -9.77 -2.56
C TYR A 542 33.32 -10.07 -2.94
N VAL A 543 32.50 -9.02 -3.02
CA VAL A 543 31.15 -9.06 -3.58
C VAL A 543 31.17 -8.36 -4.92
N VAL A 544 30.75 -9.07 -5.98
CA VAL A 544 30.57 -8.49 -7.31
C VAL A 544 29.10 -8.17 -7.49
N LYS A 545 28.76 -6.90 -7.73
CA LYS A 545 27.41 -6.41 -7.99
C LYS A 545 27.26 -6.11 -9.48
N PHE A 546 26.29 -6.75 -10.10
CA PHE A 546 25.87 -6.49 -11.47
C PHE A 546 24.56 -5.70 -11.44
N TYR A 547 24.49 -4.62 -12.16
CA TYR A 547 23.29 -3.78 -12.29
C TYR A 547 22.72 -3.93 -13.68
N GLN A 548 21.41 -4.21 -13.77
CA GLN A 548 20.70 -4.31 -15.05
C GLN A 548 19.26 -3.85 -14.85
N ASN A 549 18.80 -2.87 -15.63
CA ASN A 549 17.42 -2.38 -15.59
C ASN A 549 16.93 -2.07 -14.16
N HIS A 550 17.74 -1.37 -13.35
CA HIS A 550 17.50 -1.05 -11.93
C HIS A 550 17.48 -2.24 -10.97
N ILE A 551 17.83 -3.44 -11.42
CA ILE A 551 17.97 -4.63 -10.56
C ILE A 551 19.46 -4.85 -10.28
N THR A 552 19.78 -5.26 -9.04
CA THR A 552 21.15 -5.58 -8.63
C THR A 552 21.28 -7.07 -8.37
N PHE A 553 22.30 -7.69 -8.95
CA PHE A 553 22.69 -9.09 -8.73
C PHE A 553 24.02 -9.15 -8.02
N GLU A 554 24.14 -9.99 -7.02
CA GLU A 554 25.37 -10.13 -6.25
C GLU A 554 25.97 -11.53 -6.38
N GLN A 555 27.28 -11.59 -6.54
CA GLN A 555 28.03 -12.84 -6.52
C GLN A 555 29.28 -12.73 -5.66
N LYS A 556 29.61 -13.81 -4.98
CA LYS A 556 30.84 -13.95 -4.22
C LYS A 556 32.01 -14.21 -5.18
N LEU A 557 33.06 -13.43 -5.08
CA LEU A 557 34.35 -13.63 -5.75
C LEU A 557 35.42 -13.89 -4.68
N ILE A 558 36.16 -14.98 -4.87
CA ILE A 558 37.34 -15.30 -4.06
C ILE A 558 38.57 -15.01 -4.90
N VAL A 559 39.49 -14.20 -4.39
CA VAL A 559 40.76 -13.88 -5.05
C VAL A 559 41.91 -14.56 -4.30
N CYS A 560 42.74 -15.29 -5.06
CA CYS A 560 43.92 -16.03 -4.57
C CYS A 560 45.07 -15.80 -5.57
N ASN A 561 45.63 -14.57 -5.59
CA ASN A 561 46.76 -14.19 -6.46
C ASN A 561 48.08 -14.80 -5.99
#